data_5eea9be92d52b537697605514ba41058
#
_entry.id   5eea9be92d52b537697605514ba41058
#
_cell.length_a   1.000
_cell.length_b   1.000
_cell.length_c   1.000
_cell.angle_alpha   90.00
_cell.angle_beta   90.00
_cell.angle_gamma   90.00
#
_symmetry.space_group_name_H-M   'P 1'
#
loop_
_entity.id
_entity.type
_entity.pdbx_description
1 polymer ?
#
loop_
_entity_poly.entity_id
_entity_poly.type
_entity_poly.pdbx_seq_one_letter_code
_entity_poly.pdbx_strand_id
1 'polypeptide(L)'
;MHLEAVDTVGVVGAGTMGNGIAQVAATAGYDVVMRDVSEELVAAGFDDIQASFERLIARKTVTEQKAESARARITGTTEMDDLAGADLVVEAVTEDMEIKQSVFEELDAVCGPDAVLASNTSTLSITTIASATDRPGQVLGLHFMNPVPVMKGVELVVGEKTSDETVTLGREFAHDIGKETWEADDKPGFVVNRVLMPWINEGIRAYDEGVADKADIDRGLTLGTNVPMGPLELAD
;
A
#
# COMPACT_ATOMS: atom_id res chain seq x y z
N MET A 1 13.06 -9.79 -12.97
CA MET A 1 11.91 -10.77 -12.89
C MET A 1 10.78 -10.26 -13.76
N HIS A 2 9.93 -11.13 -14.32
CA HIS A 2 8.71 -10.74 -15.04
C HIS A 2 7.50 -11.15 -14.19
N LEU A 3 6.37 -10.45 -14.33
CA LEU A 3 5.15 -10.72 -13.53
C LEU A 3 4.69 -12.18 -13.62
N GLU A 4 4.85 -12.83 -14.78
CA GLU A 4 4.50 -14.25 -14.97
C GLU A 4 5.26 -15.22 -14.03
N ALA A 5 6.32 -14.76 -13.38
CA ALA A 5 7.10 -15.52 -12.38
C ALA A 5 6.75 -15.16 -10.93
N VAL A 6 5.75 -14.31 -10.71
CA VAL A 6 5.26 -13.97 -9.37
C VAL A 6 4.05 -14.85 -9.06
N ASP A 7 4.24 -15.84 -8.23
CA ASP A 7 3.17 -16.74 -7.75
C ASP A 7 2.80 -16.41 -6.29
N THR A 8 3.78 -16.04 -5.48
CA THR A 8 3.62 -15.81 -4.03
C THR A 8 3.94 -14.36 -3.65
N VAL A 9 3.01 -13.73 -2.96
CA VAL A 9 3.14 -12.37 -2.42
C VAL A 9 3.26 -12.43 -0.90
N GLY A 10 4.36 -11.91 -0.37
CA GLY A 10 4.53 -11.66 1.04
C GLY A 10 3.93 -10.32 1.45
N VAL A 11 3.29 -10.26 2.63
CA VAL A 11 2.84 -9.01 3.23
C VAL A 11 3.32 -8.95 4.67
N VAL A 12 4.12 -7.95 5.02
CA VAL A 12 4.64 -7.76 6.37
C VAL A 12 3.90 -6.62 7.06
N GLY A 13 3.17 -6.95 8.12
CA GLY A 13 2.18 -6.11 8.78
C GLY A 13 0.76 -6.51 8.38
N ALA A 14 -0.04 -7.01 9.34
CA ALA A 14 -1.44 -7.40 9.15
C ALA A 14 -2.45 -6.30 9.51
N GLY A 15 -1.96 -5.08 9.81
CA GLY A 15 -2.79 -3.93 10.13
C GLY A 15 -3.62 -3.42 8.95
N THR A 16 -4.23 -2.23 9.11
CA THR A 16 -5.19 -1.64 8.16
C THR A 16 -4.77 -1.67 6.70
N MET A 17 -3.48 -1.43 6.40
CA MET A 17 -2.99 -1.44 5.02
C MET A 17 -2.63 -2.85 4.57
N GLY A 18 -1.90 -3.61 5.41
CA GLY A 18 -1.41 -4.93 5.04
C GLY A 18 -2.53 -5.94 4.81
N ASN A 19 -3.56 -5.97 5.66
CA ASN A 19 -4.71 -6.86 5.43
C ASN A 19 -5.42 -6.54 4.09
N GLY A 20 -5.54 -5.25 3.75
CA GLY A 20 -6.11 -4.82 2.47
C GLY A 20 -5.25 -5.20 1.27
N ILE A 21 -3.90 -5.10 1.38
CA ILE A 21 -2.96 -5.51 0.33
C ILE A 21 -3.03 -7.04 0.15
N ALA A 22 -2.99 -7.81 1.23
CA ALA A 22 -3.17 -9.26 1.20
C ALA A 22 -4.50 -9.67 0.55
N GLN A 23 -5.58 -8.97 0.90
CA GLN A 23 -6.91 -9.21 0.33
C GLN A 23 -6.93 -9.00 -1.19
N VAL A 24 -6.39 -7.90 -1.71
CA VAL A 24 -6.44 -7.61 -3.16
C VAL A 24 -5.51 -8.54 -3.95
N ALA A 25 -4.34 -8.87 -3.44
CA ALA A 25 -3.43 -9.84 -4.06
C ALA A 25 -4.07 -11.23 -4.14
N ALA A 26 -4.64 -11.74 -3.04
CA ALA A 26 -5.34 -13.02 -3.03
C ALA A 26 -6.59 -13.03 -3.93
N THR A 27 -7.29 -11.89 -4.03
CA THR A 27 -8.47 -11.74 -4.92
C THR A 27 -8.09 -11.80 -6.40
N ALA A 28 -6.88 -11.36 -6.75
CA ALA A 28 -6.32 -11.49 -8.11
C ALA A 28 -5.83 -12.92 -8.43
N GLY A 29 -5.56 -13.74 -7.40
CA GLY A 29 -5.19 -15.16 -7.57
C GLY A 29 -3.83 -15.56 -7.04
N TYR A 30 -3.07 -14.62 -6.47
CA TYR A 30 -1.78 -14.90 -5.84
C TYR A 30 -1.95 -15.70 -4.55
N ASP A 31 -1.01 -16.57 -4.25
CA ASP A 31 -0.85 -17.12 -2.92
C ASP A 31 -0.17 -16.07 -2.03
N VAL A 32 -0.70 -15.87 -0.82
CA VAL A 32 -0.27 -14.76 0.05
C VAL A 32 0.19 -15.30 1.40
N VAL A 33 1.36 -14.84 1.83
CA VAL A 33 1.84 -15.05 3.19
C VAL A 33 1.77 -13.72 3.93
N MET A 34 0.82 -13.60 4.87
CA MET A 34 0.62 -12.40 5.69
C MET A 34 1.25 -12.59 7.06
N ARG A 35 2.30 -11.82 7.34
CA ARG A 35 3.08 -11.91 8.58
C ARG A 35 2.83 -10.71 9.48
N ASP A 36 2.70 -10.95 10.79
CA ASP A 36 2.82 -9.89 11.80
C ASP A 36 3.62 -10.40 13.03
N VAL A 37 3.91 -9.50 13.97
CA VAL A 37 4.76 -9.83 15.13
C VAL A 37 4.07 -10.70 16.18
N SER A 38 2.75 -10.86 16.12
CA SER A 38 2.00 -11.74 17.04
C SER A 38 0.81 -12.41 16.36
N GLU A 39 0.41 -13.56 16.90
CA GLU A 39 -0.77 -14.30 16.42
C GLU A 39 -2.06 -13.47 16.55
N GLU A 40 -2.16 -12.61 17.57
CA GLU A 40 -3.32 -11.74 17.78
C GLU A 40 -3.45 -10.72 16.65
N LEU A 41 -2.33 -10.13 16.19
CA LEU A 41 -2.35 -9.17 15.08
C LEU A 41 -2.65 -9.86 13.75
N VAL A 42 -2.11 -11.06 13.53
CA VAL A 42 -2.45 -11.88 12.36
C VAL A 42 -3.94 -12.22 12.35
N ALA A 43 -4.50 -12.68 13.49
CA ALA A 43 -5.92 -13.00 13.62
C ALA A 43 -6.80 -11.76 13.37
N ALA A 44 -6.44 -10.61 13.94
CA ALA A 44 -7.15 -9.34 13.71
C ALA A 44 -7.14 -8.96 12.21
N GLY A 45 -6.02 -9.17 11.51
CA GLY A 45 -5.93 -8.97 10.06
C GLY A 45 -6.91 -9.86 9.27
N PHE A 46 -7.06 -11.12 9.65
CA PHE A 46 -8.06 -12.01 9.05
C PHE A 46 -9.50 -11.58 9.33
N ASP A 47 -9.79 -11.10 10.55
CA ASP A 47 -11.11 -10.58 10.92
C ASP A 47 -11.46 -9.33 10.08
N ASP A 48 -10.49 -8.43 9.87
CA ASP A 48 -10.65 -7.25 9.04
C ASP A 48 -10.89 -7.62 7.55
N ILE A 49 -10.16 -8.60 7.01
CA ILE A 49 -10.37 -9.14 5.66
C ILE A 49 -11.78 -9.73 5.55
N GLN A 50 -12.23 -10.50 6.53
CA GLN A 50 -13.57 -11.07 6.55
C GLN A 50 -14.63 -9.96 6.52
N ALA A 51 -14.53 -8.98 7.41
CA ALA A 51 -15.46 -7.85 7.47
C ALA A 51 -15.44 -7.02 6.18
N SER A 52 -14.27 -6.89 5.55
CA SER A 52 -14.12 -6.22 4.25
C SER A 52 -14.86 -6.98 3.15
N PHE A 53 -14.69 -8.30 3.04
CA PHE A 53 -15.41 -9.11 2.05
C PHE A 53 -16.92 -9.06 2.27
N GLU A 54 -17.41 -9.11 3.50
CA GLU A 54 -18.86 -8.99 3.79
C GLU A 54 -19.43 -7.68 3.26
N ARG A 55 -18.72 -6.55 3.44
CA ARG A 55 -19.12 -5.25 2.89
C ARG A 55 -19.12 -5.24 1.36
N LEU A 56 -18.12 -5.86 0.71
CA LEU A 56 -18.01 -5.94 -0.75
C LEU A 56 -19.09 -6.85 -1.36
N ILE A 57 -19.43 -7.96 -0.71
CA ILE A 57 -20.51 -8.88 -1.10
C ILE A 57 -21.86 -8.15 -1.00
N ALA A 58 -22.11 -7.45 0.13
CA ALA A 58 -23.33 -6.66 0.31
C ALA A 58 -23.51 -5.58 -0.78
N ARG A 59 -22.40 -5.00 -1.26
CA ARG A 59 -22.37 -4.04 -2.37
C ARG A 59 -22.36 -4.69 -3.76
N LYS A 60 -22.36 -6.03 -3.85
CA LYS A 60 -22.32 -6.82 -5.09
C LYS A 60 -21.08 -6.55 -5.96
N THR A 61 -19.96 -6.14 -5.36
CA THR A 61 -18.69 -5.91 -6.05
C THR A 61 -17.83 -7.15 -6.10
N VAL A 62 -18.03 -8.09 -5.15
CA VAL A 62 -17.37 -9.39 -5.09
C VAL A 62 -18.43 -10.48 -4.83
N THR A 63 -18.29 -11.65 -5.42
CA THR A 63 -19.14 -12.81 -5.13
C THR A 63 -18.65 -13.57 -3.92
N GLU A 64 -19.52 -14.28 -3.20
CA GLU A 64 -19.17 -15.15 -2.07
C GLU A 64 -18.07 -16.15 -2.47
N GLN A 65 -18.24 -16.84 -3.61
CA GLN A 65 -17.27 -17.79 -4.12
C GLN A 65 -15.87 -17.16 -4.33
N LYS A 66 -15.81 -15.93 -4.87
CA LYS A 66 -14.54 -15.24 -5.08
C LYS A 66 -13.89 -14.86 -3.75
N ALA A 67 -14.68 -14.42 -2.77
CA ALA A 67 -14.21 -14.12 -1.43
C ALA A 67 -13.65 -15.36 -0.71
N GLU A 68 -14.36 -16.50 -0.77
CA GLU A 68 -13.88 -17.76 -0.20
C GLU A 68 -12.59 -18.24 -0.85
N SER A 69 -12.51 -18.17 -2.19
CA SER A 69 -11.31 -18.56 -2.94
C SER A 69 -10.11 -17.67 -2.59
N ALA A 70 -10.31 -16.36 -2.44
CA ALA A 70 -9.25 -15.44 -2.05
C ALA A 70 -8.78 -15.71 -0.62
N ARG A 71 -9.70 -15.90 0.32
CA ARG A 71 -9.34 -16.21 1.71
C ARG A 71 -8.53 -17.50 1.85
N ALA A 72 -8.87 -18.51 1.06
CA ALA A 72 -8.15 -19.80 1.06
C ALA A 72 -6.71 -19.69 0.57
N ARG A 73 -6.34 -18.59 -0.10
CA ARG A 73 -4.99 -18.32 -0.59
C ARG A 73 -4.12 -17.54 0.41
N ILE A 74 -4.70 -17.07 1.53
CA ILE A 74 -3.94 -16.30 2.52
C ILE A 74 -3.54 -17.19 3.67
N THR A 75 -2.24 -17.31 3.91
CA THR A 75 -1.65 -17.97 5.07
C THR A 75 -1.13 -16.91 6.04
N GLY A 76 -1.46 -17.02 7.31
CA GLY A 76 -0.95 -16.13 8.36
C GLY A 76 0.21 -16.76 9.11
N THR A 77 1.21 -15.94 9.49
CA THR A 77 2.37 -16.40 10.26
C THR A 77 2.95 -15.28 11.14
N THR A 78 3.71 -15.68 12.14
CA THR A 78 4.57 -14.76 12.93
C THR A 78 6.04 -14.84 12.52
N GLU A 79 6.41 -15.86 11.75
CA GLU A 79 7.79 -16.15 11.39
C GLU A 79 8.19 -15.46 10.09
N MET A 80 9.35 -14.77 10.08
CA MET A 80 9.87 -14.13 8.88
C MET A 80 10.33 -15.15 7.83
N ASP A 81 10.85 -16.30 8.28
CA ASP A 81 11.34 -17.39 7.43
C ASP A 81 10.25 -17.97 6.50
N ASP A 82 8.98 -17.83 6.84
CA ASP A 82 7.87 -18.29 5.99
C ASP A 82 7.72 -17.42 4.71
N LEU A 83 8.41 -16.26 4.64
CA LEU A 83 8.49 -15.40 3.46
C LEU A 83 9.59 -15.82 2.48
N ALA A 84 10.40 -16.85 2.79
CA ALA A 84 11.52 -17.27 1.95
C ALA A 84 11.13 -17.61 0.50
N GLY A 85 9.89 -18.06 0.29
CA GLY A 85 9.34 -18.37 -1.04
C GLY A 85 8.56 -17.24 -1.72
N ALA A 86 8.54 -16.04 -1.13
CA ALA A 86 7.83 -14.92 -1.73
C ALA A 86 8.64 -14.30 -2.88
N ASP A 87 7.97 -14.04 -3.99
CA ASP A 87 8.54 -13.41 -5.19
C ASP A 87 8.48 -11.89 -5.13
N LEU A 88 7.43 -11.38 -4.50
CA LEU A 88 7.22 -9.96 -4.18
C LEU A 88 6.79 -9.83 -2.72
N VAL A 89 7.44 -8.97 -1.97
CA VAL A 89 7.03 -8.66 -0.59
C VAL A 89 6.63 -7.20 -0.47
N VAL A 90 5.47 -6.94 0.13
CA VAL A 90 5.02 -5.59 0.44
C VAL A 90 5.03 -5.39 1.96
N GLU A 91 5.90 -4.52 2.43
CA GLU A 91 5.99 -4.11 3.83
C GLU A 91 4.96 -3.01 4.12
N ALA A 92 4.17 -3.19 5.18
CA ALA A 92 3.14 -2.28 5.66
C ALA A 92 3.12 -2.18 7.21
N VAL A 93 4.30 -2.17 7.82
CA VAL A 93 4.47 -2.01 9.28
C VAL A 93 4.39 -0.53 9.68
N THR A 94 4.58 -0.26 10.98
CA THR A 94 4.58 1.10 11.55
C THR A 94 5.48 2.05 10.76
N GLU A 95 5.03 3.30 10.60
CA GLU A 95 5.72 4.35 9.83
C GLU A 95 6.89 4.91 10.65
N ASP A 96 7.93 4.09 10.79
CA ASP A 96 9.17 4.36 11.48
C ASP A 96 10.35 3.84 10.66
N MET A 97 11.36 4.69 10.43
CA MET A 97 12.48 4.37 9.54
C MET A 97 13.34 3.22 10.08
N GLU A 98 13.62 3.20 11.39
CA GLU A 98 14.49 2.17 11.98
C GLU A 98 13.78 0.80 11.94
N ILE A 99 12.47 0.78 12.20
CA ILE A 99 11.67 -0.45 12.11
C ILE A 99 11.63 -0.95 10.67
N LYS A 100 11.39 -0.06 9.68
CA LYS A 100 11.35 -0.47 8.28
C LYS A 100 12.70 -0.97 7.78
N GLN A 101 13.80 -0.30 8.14
CA GLN A 101 15.13 -0.77 7.78
C GLN A 101 15.42 -2.14 8.38
N SER A 102 15.10 -2.38 9.67
CA SER A 102 15.27 -3.70 10.29
C SER A 102 14.47 -4.79 9.57
N VAL A 103 13.22 -4.49 9.19
CA VAL A 103 12.38 -5.42 8.40
C VAL A 103 13.00 -5.71 7.03
N PHE A 104 13.55 -4.69 6.36
CA PHE A 104 14.18 -4.87 5.04
C PHE A 104 15.49 -5.64 5.12
N GLU A 105 16.29 -5.47 6.19
CA GLU A 105 17.48 -6.31 6.47
C GLU A 105 17.08 -7.78 6.66
N GLU A 106 16.02 -8.05 7.42
CA GLU A 106 15.51 -9.41 7.62
C GLU A 106 14.98 -10.02 6.32
N LEU A 107 14.20 -9.26 5.54
CA LEU A 107 13.67 -9.69 4.24
C LEU A 107 14.79 -9.97 3.23
N ASP A 108 15.83 -9.14 3.23
CA ASP A 108 16.99 -9.33 2.36
C ASP A 108 17.73 -10.66 2.65
N ALA A 109 17.80 -11.03 3.92
CA ALA A 109 18.42 -12.27 4.36
C ALA A 109 17.57 -13.52 4.07
N VAL A 110 16.23 -13.41 4.12
CA VAL A 110 15.30 -14.54 4.04
C VAL A 110 14.81 -14.80 2.61
N CYS A 111 14.46 -13.74 1.87
CA CYS A 111 13.85 -13.88 0.54
C CYS A 111 14.87 -14.31 -0.52
N GLY A 112 14.38 -15.03 -1.53
CA GLY A 112 15.18 -15.45 -2.68
C GLY A 112 15.88 -14.26 -3.37
N PRO A 113 17.00 -14.50 -4.10
CA PRO A 113 17.82 -13.43 -4.66
C PRO A 113 17.12 -12.59 -5.73
N ASP A 114 16.06 -13.12 -6.33
CA ASP A 114 15.28 -12.45 -7.37
C ASP A 114 14.03 -11.74 -6.82
N ALA A 115 13.73 -11.90 -5.51
CA ALA A 115 12.56 -11.30 -4.89
C ALA A 115 12.63 -9.76 -4.92
N VAL A 116 11.49 -9.15 -5.23
CA VAL A 116 11.31 -7.69 -5.17
C VAL A 116 10.72 -7.32 -3.81
N LEU A 117 11.29 -6.31 -3.17
CA LEU A 117 10.85 -5.81 -1.88
C LEU A 117 10.22 -4.42 -2.06
N ALA A 118 8.99 -4.25 -1.56
CA ALA A 118 8.29 -3.00 -1.65
C ALA A 118 7.89 -2.47 -0.28
N SER A 119 7.95 -1.15 -0.08
CA SER A 119 7.39 -0.50 1.10
C SER A 119 6.10 0.24 0.76
N ASN A 120 5.10 0.11 1.62
CA ASN A 120 3.86 0.88 1.54
C ASN A 120 3.95 2.20 2.34
N THR A 121 5.16 2.68 2.64
CA THR A 121 5.34 3.96 3.32
C THR A 121 4.64 5.09 2.59
N SER A 122 4.10 6.05 3.35
CA SER A 122 3.46 7.25 2.80
C SER A 122 4.41 8.45 2.71
N THR A 123 5.55 8.43 3.43
CA THR A 123 6.39 9.62 3.60
C THR A 123 7.88 9.35 3.73
N LEU A 124 8.27 8.11 4.10
CA LEU A 124 9.67 7.77 4.32
C LEU A 124 10.40 7.51 3.00
N SER A 125 11.68 7.85 2.95
CA SER A 125 12.51 7.68 1.76
C SER A 125 12.71 6.22 1.40
N ILE A 126 12.29 5.83 0.21
CA ILE A 126 12.53 4.49 -0.37
C ILE A 126 14.04 4.25 -0.55
N THR A 127 14.78 5.27 -0.96
CA THR A 127 16.25 5.21 -1.09
C THR A 127 16.91 4.86 0.25
N THR A 128 16.42 5.46 1.35
CA THR A 128 16.95 5.19 2.69
C THR A 128 16.56 3.79 3.17
N ILE A 129 15.35 3.34 2.94
CA ILE A 129 14.90 1.97 3.25
C ILE A 129 15.72 0.96 2.45
N ALA A 130 15.89 1.18 1.15
CA ALA A 130 16.66 0.30 0.26
C ALA A 130 18.14 0.17 0.66
N SER A 131 18.69 1.18 1.32
CA SER A 131 20.10 1.15 1.78
C SER A 131 20.37 0.11 2.88
N ALA A 132 19.32 -0.42 3.51
CA ALA A 132 19.41 -1.51 4.48
C ALA A 132 19.54 -2.90 3.82
N THR A 133 19.52 -3.00 2.48
CA THR A 133 19.60 -4.26 1.73
C THR A 133 20.82 -4.30 0.82
N ASP A 134 21.26 -5.50 0.46
CA ASP A 134 22.30 -5.72 -0.55
C ASP A 134 21.74 -5.69 -1.99
N ARG A 135 20.39 -5.54 -2.15
CA ARG A 135 19.67 -5.48 -3.43
C ARG A 135 18.88 -4.18 -3.64
N PRO A 136 19.44 -2.97 -3.43
CA PRO A 136 18.66 -1.72 -3.51
C PRO A 136 18.03 -1.46 -4.89
N GLY A 137 18.50 -2.15 -5.94
CA GLY A 137 17.86 -2.12 -7.26
C GLY A 137 16.54 -2.87 -7.34
N GLN A 138 16.27 -3.79 -6.40
CA GLN A 138 15.03 -4.57 -6.31
C GLN A 138 14.08 -4.03 -5.22
N VAL A 139 14.31 -2.78 -4.77
CA VAL A 139 13.45 -2.11 -3.79
C VAL A 139 12.70 -0.96 -4.45
N LEU A 140 11.38 -0.85 -4.19
CA LEU A 140 10.52 0.24 -4.66
C LEU A 140 9.48 0.62 -3.59
N GLY A 141 8.82 1.75 -3.77
CA GLY A 141 7.60 2.09 -3.03
C GLY A 141 6.36 1.62 -3.79
N LEU A 142 5.47 0.93 -3.10
CA LEU A 142 4.10 0.64 -3.53
C LEU A 142 3.15 1.30 -2.54
N HIS A 143 2.92 2.60 -2.70
CA HIS A 143 2.08 3.39 -1.82
C HIS A 143 0.61 3.23 -2.20
N PHE A 144 -0.08 2.33 -1.51
CA PHE A 144 -1.50 2.07 -1.67
C PHE A 144 -2.34 3.13 -0.98
N MET A 145 -3.52 3.42 -1.54
CA MET A 145 -4.49 4.34 -0.94
C MET A 145 -5.50 3.59 -0.06
N ASN A 146 -5.80 4.15 1.10
CA ASN A 146 -6.76 3.57 2.06
C ASN A 146 -8.22 3.97 1.71
N PRO A 147 -9.20 3.04 1.72
CA PRO A 147 -9.12 1.59 1.92
C PRO A 147 -8.63 0.84 0.68
N VAL A 148 -7.62 -0.03 0.83
CA VAL A 148 -6.97 -0.73 -0.28
C VAL A 148 -7.94 -1.47 -1.21
N PRO A 149 -8.94 -2.24 -0.72
CA PRO A 149 -9.86 -2.95 -1.61
C PRO A 149 -10.78 -2.05 -2.44
N VAL A 150 -10.91 -0.76 -2.08
CA VAL A 150 -11.84 0.20 -2.71
C VAL A 150 -11.12 1.18 -3.62
N MET A 151 -9.99 1.71 -3.13
CA MET A 151 -9.21 2.71 -3.86
C MET A 151 -8.50 2.10 -5.05
N LYS A 152 -8.55 2.79 -6.18
CA LYS A 152 -7.96 2.30 -7.44
C LYS A 152 -6.48 2.62 -7.60
N GLY A 153 -6.01 3.67 -6.93
CA GLY A 153 -4.68 4.20 -7.16
C GLY A 153 -3.59 3.52 -6.34
N VAL A 154 -2.42 3.33 -6.95
CA VAL A 154 -1.15 2.99 -6.28
C VAL A 154 -0.06 3.89 -6.84
N GLU A 155 0.68 4.54 -5.97
CA GLU A 155 1.81 5.39 -6.33
C GLU A 155 3.09 4.54 -6.32
N LEU A 156 3.75 4.45 -7.46
CA LEU A 156 5.04 3.78 -7.62
C LEU A 156 6.14 4.79 -7.25
N VAL A 157 6.80 4.57 -6.12
CA VAL A 157 7.86 5.47 -5.68
C VAL A 157 9.22 4.89 -6.05
N VAL A 158 9.94 5.62 -6.90
CA VAL A 158 11.21 5.18 -7.48
C VAL A 158 12.37 5.72 -6.64
N GLY A 159 13.04 4.84 -5.91
CA GLY A 159 14.26 5.18 -5.18
C GLY A 159 15.46 5.41 -6.10
N GLU A 160 16.54 5.99 -5.58
CA GLU A 160 17.71 6.37 -6.39
C GLU A 160 18.36 5.19 -7.13
N LYS A 161 18.28 3.98 -6.59
CA LYS A 161 18.86 2.77 -7.20
C LYS A 161 17.81 1.78 -7.72
N THR A 162 16.53 2.06 -7.56
CA THR A 162 15.45 1.19 -8.08
C THR A 162 15.63 0.98 -9.58
N SER A 163 15.69 -0.29 -10.03
CA SER A 163 15.87 -0.59 -11.44
C SER A 163 14.58 -0.46 -12.25
N ASP A 164 14.72 -0.22 -13.55
CA ASP A 164 13.57 -0.12 -14.48
C ASP A 164 12.76 -1.44 -14.51
N GLU A 165 13.43 -2.57 -14.34
CA GLU A 165 12.80 -3.89 -14.25
C GLU A 165 11.93 -3.99 -12.99
N THR A 166 12.40 -3.49 -11.87
CA THR A 166 11.65 -3.46 -10.59
C THR A 166 10.43 -2.54 -10.69
N VAL A 167 10.58 -1.36 -11.29
CA VAL A 167 9.45 -0.44 -11.55
C VAL A 167 8.42 -1.09 -12.47
N THR A 168 8.88 -1.78 -13.52
CA THR A 168 8.00 -2.47 -14.47
C THR A 168 7.21 -3.56 -13.77
N LEU A 169 7.87 -4.42 -12.98
CA LEU A 169 7.20 -5.47 -12.21
C LEU A 169 6.18 -4.89 -11.22
N GLY A 170 6.53 -3.85 -10.47
CA GLY A 170 5.60 -3.20 -9.54
C GLY A 170 4.38 -2.62 -10.24
N ARG A 171 4.55 -2.04 -11.44
CA ARG A 171 3.45 -1.54 -12.28
C ARG A 171 2.55 -2.67 -12.78
N GLU A 172 3.14 -3.72 -13.31
CA GLU A 172 2.41 -4.88 -13.82
C GLU A 172 1.63 -5.57 -12.70
N PHE A 173 2.26 -5.78 -11.54
CA PHE A 173 1.59 -6.32 -10.35
C PHE A 173 0.40 -5.44 -9.91
N ALA A 174 0.61 -4.12 -9.79
CA ALA A 174 -0.48 -3.22 -9.42
C ALA A 174 -1.65 -3.29 -10.41
N HIS A 175 -1.40 -3.36 -11.71
CA HIS A 175 -2.44 -3.50 -12.74
C HIS A 175 -3.16 -4.85 -12.63
N ASP A 176 -2.44 -5.94 -12.40
CA ASP A 176 -3.01 -7.29 -12.29
C ASP A 176 -3.95 -7.43 -11.09
N ILE A 177 -3.64 -6.77 -9.98
CA ILE A 177 -4.53 -6.68 -8.81
C ILE A 177 -5.65 -5.61 -8.97
N GLY A 178 -5.83 -5.07 -10.17
CA GLY A 178 -6.92 -4.14 -10.53
C GLY A 178 -6.69 -2.70 -10.11
N LYS A 179 -5.44 -2.26 -9.97
CA LYS A 179 -5.06 -0.89 -9.64
C LYS A 179 -4.59 -0.12 -10.88
N GLU A 180 -4.65 1.20 -10.77
CA GLU A 180 -4.07 2.15 -11.72
C GLU A 180 -2.85 2.81 -11.05
N THR A 181 -1.78 3.06 -11.81
CA THR A 181 -0.52 3.53 -11.25
C THR A 181 -0.09 4.87 -11.85
N TRP A 182 0.65 5.61 -11.07
CA TRP A 182 1.51 6.72 -11.51
C TRP A 182 2.86 6.61 -10.79
N GLU A 183 3.89 7.18 -11.40
CA GLU A 183 5.23 7.19 -10.84
C GLU A 183 5.50 8.48 -10.09
N ALA A 184 6.28 8.36 -9.02
CA ALA A 184 6.82 9.45 -8.24
C ALA A 184 8.31 9.22 -7.96
N ASP A 185 9.11 10.26 -8.05
CA ASP A 185 10.45 10.24 -7.50
C ASP A 185 10.38 10.14 -5.97
N ASP A 186 11.40 9.55 -5.36
CA ASP A 186 11.58 9.49 -3.91
C ASP A 186 11.85 10.88 -3.33
N LYS A 187 10.81 11.69 -3.23
CA LYS A 187 10.81 13.05 -2.69
C LYS A 187 9.76 13.17 -1.57
N PRO A 188 9.97 14.08 -0.60
CA PRO A 188 9.04 14.24 0.54
C PRO A 188 7.58 14.41 0.13
N GLY A 189 6.73 13.46 0.56
CA GLY A 189 5.29 13.43 0.29
C GLY A 189 4.91 12.88 -1.07
N PHE A 190 5.88 12.40 -1.87
CA PHE A 190 5.70 11.85 -3.22
C PHE A 190 4.85 12.80 -4.09
N VAL A 191 3.83 12.33 -4.81
CA VAL A 191 2.90 13.21 -5.53
C VAL A 191 1.68 13.55 -4.68
N VAL A 192 1.03 12.51 -4.12
CA VAL A 192 -0.28 12.69 -3.46
C VAL A 192 -0.16 13.57 -2.24
N ASN A 193 0.65 13.18 -1.25
CA ASN A 193 0.78 13.94 0.00
C ASN A 193 1.46 15.30 -0.22
N ARG A 194 2.37 15.40 -1.19
CA ARG A 194 3.04 16.65 -1.54
C ARG A 194 2.07 17.74 -1.99
N VAL A 195 0.99 17.35 -2.67
CA VAL A 195 -0.03 18.28 -3.16
C VAL A 195 -1.19 18.40 -2.19
N LEU A 196 -1.64 17.27 -1.64
CA LEU A 196 -2.82 17.20 -0.78
C LEU A 196 -2.64 17.96 0.54
N MET A 197 -1.50 17.76 1.23
CA MET A 197 -1.28 18.40 2.53
C MET A 197 -1.25 19.95 2.45
N PRO A 198 -0.53 20.58 1.50
CA PRO A 198 -0.62 22.02 1.31
C PRO A 198 -2.02 22.50 0.92
N TRP A 199 -2.76 21.73 0.11
CA TRP A 199 -4.12 22.09 -0.29
C TRP A 199 -5.09 22.12 0.90
N ILE A 200 -5.05 21.09 1.77
CA ILE A 200 -5.82 21.07 3.01
C ILE A 200 -5.42 22.23 3.93
N ASN A 201 -4.11 22.43 4.12
CA ASN A 201 -3.59 23.47 4.97
C ASN A 201 -3.97 24.87 4.48
N GLU A 202 -4.04 25.10 3.15
CA GLU A 202 -4.50 26.36 2.58
C GLU A 202 -6.00 26.60 2.80
N GLY A 203 -6.82 25.52 2.76
CA GLY A 203 -8.22 25.60 3.16
C GLY A 203 -8.39 26.01 4.62
N ILE A 204 -7.57 25.48 5.53
CA ILE A 204 -7.56 25.85 6.95
C ILE A 204 -7.15 27.33 7.12
N ARG A 205 -6.14 27.79 6.40
CA ARG A 205 -5.70 29.19 6.41
C ARG A 205 -6.76 30.15 5.92
N ALA A 206 -7.42 29.81 4.80
CA ALA A 206 -8.52 30.63 4.26
C ALA A 206 -9.67 30.77 5.29
N TYR A 207 -9.97 29.72 6.05
CA TYR A 207 -10.92 29.77 7.14
C TYR A 207 -10.44 30.67 8.29
N ASP A 208 -9.21 30.53 8.73
CA ASP A 208 -8.62 31.31 9.82
C ASP A 208 -8.53 32.82 9.50
N GLU A 209 -8.24 33.15 8.24
CA GLU A 209 -8.20 34.52 7.71
C GLU A 209 -9.59 35.14 7.48
N GLY A 210 -10.66 34.37 7.65
CA GLY A 210 -12.03 34.83 7.48
C GLY A 210 -12.45 35.07 6.04
N VAL A 211 -11.83 34.38 5.07
CA VAL A 211 -12.22 34.46 3.65
C VAL A 211 -13.67 34.03 3.44
N ALA A 212 -14.08 32.92 4.08
CA ALA A 212 -15.45 32.43 4.13
C ALA A 212 -15.62 31.47 5.31
N ASP A 213 -16.85 31.01 5.56
CA ASP A 213 -17.07 29.92 6.52
C ASP A 213 -16.63 28.55 5.92
N LYS A 214 -16.53 27.52 6.79
CA LYS A 214 -16.08 26.17 6.43
C LYS A 214 -16.88 25.58 5.27
N ALA A 215 -18.21 25.70 5.32
CA ALA A 215 -19.08 25.12 4.31
C ALA A 215 -18.95 25.84 2.94
N ASP A 216 -18.77 27.15 2.94
CA ASP A 216 -18.62 27.93 1.70
C ASP A 216 -17.23 27.74 1.07
N ILE A 217 -16.15 27.53 1.87
CA ILE A 217 -14.83 27.14 1.34
C ILE A 217 -14.92 25.81 0.60
N ASP A 218 -15.47 24.78 1.25
CA ASP A 218 -15.62 23.46 0.63
C ASP A 218 -16.54 23.49 -0.59
N ARG A 219 -17.67 24.19 -0.50
CA ARG A 219 -18.59 24.37 -1.61
C ARG A 219 -17.96 25.14 -2.79
N GLY A 220 -17.18 26.16 -2.50
CA GLY A 220 -16.47 26.93 -3.51
C GLY A 220 -15.49 26.06 -4.29
N LEU A 221 -14.75 25.18 -3.62
CA LEU A 221 -13.80 24.27 -4.26
C LEU A 221 -14.50 23.12 -4.99
N THR A 222 -15.53 22.51 -4.42
CA THR A 222 -16.26 21.41 -5.08
C THR A 222 -16.96 21.89 -6.35
N LEU A 223 -17.59 23.08 -6.34
CA LEU A 223 -18.29 23.63 -7.50
C LEU A 223 -17.36 24.34 -8.49
N GLY A 224 -16.32 25.00 -8.00
CA GLY A 224 -15.40 25.78 -8.83
C GLY A 224 -14.32 24.98 -9.54
N THR A 225 -13.91 23.84 -8.97
CA THR A 225 -12.83 22.99 -9.51
C THR A 225 -13.26 21.56 -9.81
N ASN A 226 -14.51 21.19 -9.50
CA ASN A 226 -15.08 19.87 -9.70
C ASN A 226 -14.36 18.74 -8.92
N VAL A 227 -13.73 19.08 -7.79
CA VAL A 227 -13.22 18.05 -6.86
C VAL A 227 -14.40 17.41 -6.10
N PRO A 228 -14.31 16.12 -5.75
CA PRO A 228 -15.42 15.39 -5.12
C PRO A 228 -15.72 15.85 -3.68
N MET A 229 -14.74 16.44 -2.99
CA MET A 229 -14.79 16.84 -1.59
C MET A 229 -13.93 18.09 -1.39
N GLY A 230 -14.36 19.02 -0.55
CA GLY A 230 -13.57 20.20 -0.22
C GLY A 230 -12.44 19.92 0.76
N PRO A 231 -11.48 20.87 0.92
CA PRO A 231 -10.28 20.62 1.74
C PRO A 231 -10.60 20.47 3.23
N LEU A 232 -11.62 21.13 3.75
CA LEU A 232 -11.94 21.08 5.18
C LEU A 232 -12.80 19.87 5.54
N GLU A 233 -13.67 19.42 4.62
CA GLU A 233 -14.40 18.15 4.74
C GLU A 233 -13.44 16.96 4.65
N LEU A 234 -12.39 17.05 3.81
CA LEU A 234 -11.39 16.02 3.66
C LEU A 234 -10.45 15.92 4.86
N ALA A 235 -10.28 17.03 5.61
CA ALA A 235 -9.44 17.09 6.80
C ALA A 235 -10.09 16.50 8.06
N ASP A 236 -11.44 16.42 8.11
CA ASP A 236 -12.21 15.87 9.23
C ASP A 236 -12.24 14.32 9.18
#